data_0d92815b4b4509be5c83535022e8360a
#
_entry.id   0d92815b4b4509be5c83535022e8360a
#
_cell.length_a   1.000
_cell.length_b   1.000
_cell.length_c   1.000
_cell.angle_alpha   90.00
_cell.angle_beta   90.00
_cell.angle_gamma   90.00
#
_symmetry.space_group_name_H-M   'P 1'
#
loop_
_entity.id
_entity.type
_entity.pdbx_description
1 polymer ?
#
loop_
_entity_poly.entity_id
_entity_poly.type
_entity_poly.pdbx_seq_one_letter_code
_entity_poly.pdbx_strand_id
1 'polypeptide(L)'
;LYMQIYDHNGDADVLEDTMENTSLLLKVDGKDYPVRSCALKTVLERARISGHALNKVSKSVFAEILNYCMGVASGDSLIKVADEKVSAVHGGDPKDYTVMEMLPLFKATNDFLNREYPGNRFMTAHFDHSIATAIWCLDGQADKLLDTYHREIAAKGLRADKLVPALRFSTSDVGMSGANLYPIFLAGAESRIIPLGYPIRTEHKNGSGMEYFEEQLGLVYAQFEKAVDKQVQLMNIEIRYPVT
;
A
#
# COMPACT_ATOMS: atom_id res chain seq x y z
N LEU A 1 -2.61 27.24 0.35
CA LEU A 1 -1.73 26.76 -0.74
C LEU A 1 -2.48 26.91 -2.05
N TYR A 2 -1.96 27.73 -2.93
CA TYR A 2 -2.54 27.92 -4.26
C TYR A 2 -1.77 27.04 -5.26
N MET A 3 -2.42 25.99 -5.80
CA MET A 3 -1.82 25.13 -6.82
C MET A 3 -2.14 25.62 -8.21
N GLN A 4 -1.12 25.81 -9.04
CA GLN A 4 -1.26 26.03 -10.47
C GLN A 4 -0.52 24.92 -11.20
N ILE A 5 -1.14 24.36 -12.22
CA ILE A 5 -0.53 23.34 -13.07
C ILE A 5 -0.24 23.97 -14.42
N TYR A 6 1.01 23.84 -14.86
CA TYR A 6 1.48 24.39 -16.13
C TYR A 6 1.83 23.26 -17.08
N ASP A 7 1.59 23.50 -18.38
CA ASP A 7 2.17 22.68 -19.43
C ASP A 7 3.66 23.06 -19.56
N HIS A 8 4.52 22.09 -19.46
CA HIS A 8 5.95 22.28 -19.66
C HIS A 8 6.28 22.19 -21.14
N ASN A 9 6.40 23.35 -21.80
CA ASN A 9 6.73 23.41 -23.20
C ASN A 9 8.25 23.46 -23.41
N GLY A 10 8.83 22.34 -23.79
CA GLY A 10 10.04 22.37 -24.59
C GLY A 10 11.38 22.33 -23.86
N ASP A 11 11.45 21.89 -22.62
CA ASP A 11 12.73 21.54 -22.02
C ASP A 11 13.03 20.06 -22.31
N ALA A 12 14.05 19.81 -23.15
CA ALA A 12 14.40 18.46 -23.59
C ALA A 12 14.79 17.56 -22.42
N ASP A 13 15.42 18.11 -21.38
CA ASP A 13 15.86 17.38 -20.19
C ASP A 13 14.69 16.85 -19.36
N VAL A 14 13.52 17.47 -19.48
CA VAL A 14 12.29 17.02 -18.78
C VAL A 14 11.51 15.99 -19.59
N LEU A 15 11.76 15.91 -20.90
CA LEU A 15 11.08 15.00 -21.84
C LEU A 15 11.77 13.64 -21.97
N GLU A 16 13.02 13.50 -21.57
CA GLU A 16 13.77 12.24 -21.70
C GLU A 16 13.22 11.11 -20.85
N ASP A 17 12.48 11.42 -19.78
CA ASP A 17 11.85 10.42 -18.94
C ASP A 17 10.33 10.43 -19.07
N THR A 18 9.83 9.97 -20.21
CA THR A 18 8.40 9.91 -20.52
C THR A 18 7.60 8.99 -19.58
N MET A 19 8.26 8.05 -18.90
CA MET A 19 7.65 7.19 -17.89
C MET A 19 7.51 7.93 -16.55
N GLU A 20 8.35 8.89 -16.27
CA GLU A 20 8.41 9.65 -15.02
C GLU A 20 7.80 11.06 -15.12
N ASN A 21 7.52 11.55 -16.33
CA ASN A 21 7.10 12.93 -16.54
C ASN A 21 5.90 13.05 -17.46
N THR A 22 4.92 13.83 -17.04
CA THR A 22 3.71 14.12 -17.81
C THR A 22 3.82 15.36 -18.66
N SER A 23 4.96 16.06 -18.64
CA SER A 23 5.16 17.44 -19.17
C SER A 23 4.29 18.49 -18.46
N LEU A 24 3.75 18.18 -17.28
CA LEU A 24 3.03 19.13 -16.43
C LEU A 24 3.94 19.59 -15.29
N LEU A 25 3.86 20.86 -14.95
CA LEU A 25 4.49 21.45 -13.77
C LEU A 25 3.42 21.84 -12.76
N LEU A 26 3.66 21.51 -11.50
CA LEU A 26 2.86 21.98 -10.38
C LEU A 26 3.62 23.07 -9.66
N LYS A 27 3.07 24.29 -9.62
CA LYS A 27 3.66 25.38 -8.85
C LYS A 27 3.22 25.32 -7.39
N VAL A 28 4.19 25.21 -6.50
CA VAL A 28 3.99 25.22 -5.04
C VAL A 28 4.94 26.24 -4.42
N ASP A 29 4.40 27.22 -3.71
CA ASP A 29 5.17 28.28 -3.05
C ASP A 29 6.19 28.99 -3.97
N GLY A 30 5.80 29.20 -5.24
CA GLY A 30 6.63 29.88 -6.24
C GLY A 30 7.66 29.01 -6.95
N LYS A 31 7.85 27.77 -6.55
CA LYS A 31 8.73 26.79 -7.21
C LYS A 31 7.90 25.84 -8.09
N ASP A 32 8.41 25.54 -9.27
CA ASP A 32 7.80 24.61 -10.22
C ASP A 32 8.38 23.20 -10.00
N TYR A 33 7.48 22.20 -9.92
CA TYR A 33 7.83 20.80 -9.74
C TYR A 33 7.24 19.97 -10.88
N PRO A 34 8.06 19.24 -11.64
CA PRO A 34 7.56 18.30 -12.65
C PRO A 34 6.64 17.25 -12.01
N VAL A 35 5.54 16.93 -12.68
CA VAL A 35 4.56 15.95 -12.20
C VAL A 35 4.88 14.59 -12.81
N ARG A 36 5.22 13.61 -11.97
CA ARG A 36 5.43 12.22 -12.41
C ARG A 36 4.16 11.62 -12.98
N SER A 37 4.28 10.69 -13.90
CA SER A 37 3.12 9.96 -14.47
C SER A 37 2.31 9.21 -13.40
N CYS A 38 2.96 8.66 -12.39
CA CYS A 38 2.30 8.01 -11.26
C CYS A 38 1.43 8.98 -10.42
N ALA A 39 1.79 10.27 -10.38
CA ALA A 39 1.02 11.29 -9.67
C ALA A 39 -0.22 11.76 -10.42
N LEU A 40 -0.28 11.57 -11.75
CA LEU A 40 -1.37 12.12 -12.57
C LEU A 40 -2.74 11.61 -12.13
N LYS A 41 -2.83 10.33 -11.76
CA LYS A 41 -4.09 9.74 -11.24
C LYS A 41 -4.59 10.49 -10.02
N THR A 42 -3.73 10.76 -9.05
CA THR A 42 -4.10 11.45 -7.81
C THR A 42 -4.39 12.93 -8.03
N VAL A 43 -3.70 13.57 -8.98
CA VAL A 43 -4.01 14.94 -9.43
C VAL A 43 -5.42 15.01 -10.02
N LEU A 44 -5.80 14.07 -10.90
CA LEU A 44 -7.14 13.98 -11.46
C LEU A 44 -8.21 13.71 -10.39
N GLU A 45 -7.93 12.80 -9.45
CA GLU A 45 -8.82 12.52 -8.32
C GLU A 45 -9.04 13.79 -7.46
N ARG A 46 -7.97 14.54 -7.19
CA ARG A 46 -8.07 15.82 -6.46
C ARG A 46 -8.88 16.86 -7.22
N ALA A 47 -8.70 16.94 -8.53
CA ALA A 47 -9.49 17.81 -9.41
C ALA A 47 -10.92 17.33 -9.64
N ARG A 48 -11.32 16.17 -9.09
CA ARG A 48 -12.62 15.55 -9.31
C ARG A 48 -12.93 15.27 -10.79
N ILE A 49 -11.90 14.96 -11.55
CA ILE A 49 -12.00 14.64 -12.98
C ILE A 49 -11.93 13.12 -13.17
N SER A 50 -12.87 12.58 -13.91
CA SER A 50 -12.90 11.18 -14.32
C SER A 50 -13.14 11.04 -15.82
N GLY A 51 -12.62 9.97 -16.40
CA GLY A 51 -12.82 9.62 -17.81
C GLY A 51 -11.63 9.88 -18.70
N HIS A 52 -11.73 9.39 -19.96
CA HIS A 52 -10.62 9.39 -20.93
C HIS A 52 -10.66 10.56 -21.92
N ALA A 53 -11.64 11.46 -21.81
CA ALA A 53 -11.80 12.56 -22.76
C ALA A 53 -10.58 13.50 -22.78
N LEU A 54 -9.96 13.70 -21.63
CA LEU A 54 -8.79 14.59 -21.49
C LEU A 54 -7.53 14.07 -22.18
N ASN A 55 -7.46 12.79 -22.51
CA ASN A 55 -6.33 12.23 -23.26
C ASN A 55 -6.23 12.74 -24.70
N LYS A 56 -7.28 13.41 -25.20
CA LYS A 56 -7.37 13.92 -26.57
C LYS A 56 -7.17 15.41 -26.70
N VAL A 57 -7.09 16.15 -25.60
CA VAL A 57 -6.84 17.58 -25.60
C VAL A 57 -5.33 17.88 -25.61
N SER A 58 -4.95 19.07 -26.06
CA SER A 58 -3.56 19.50 -25.93
C SER A 58 -3.16 19.66 -24.47
N LYS A 59 -1.87 19.55 -24.16
CA LYS A 59 -1.38 19.65 -22.78
C LYS A 59 -1.68 20.99 -22.12
N SER A 60 -1.64 22.09 -22.89
CA SER A 60 -2.00 23.43 -22.41
C SER A 60 -3.47 23.49 -21.99
N VAL A 61 -4.38 22.99 -22.84
CA VAL A 61 -5.81 22.89 -22.51
C VAL A 61 -6.04 21.96 -21.31
N PHE A 62 -5.29 20.87 -21.22
CA PHE A 62 -5.35 19.97 -20.07
C PHE A 62 -4.94 20.68 -18.76
N ALA A 63 -3.83 21.43 -18.79
CA ALA A 63 -3.38 22.21 -17.64
C ALA A 63 -4.42 23.28 -17.22
N GLU A 64 -5.05 23.98 -18.19
CA GLU A 64 -6.11 24.95 -17.92
C GLU A 64 -7.34 24.30 -17.25
N ILE A 65 -7.79 23.15 -17.74
CA ILE A 65 -8.89 22.39 -17.16
C ILE A 65 -8.55 21.99 -15.71
N LEU A 66 -7.33 21.47 -15.49
CA LEU A 66 -6.89 21.10 -14.14
C LEU A 66 -6.84 22.31 -13.20
N ASN A 67 -6.31 23.46 -13.65
CA ASN A 67 -6.28 24.69 -12.86
C ASN A 67 -7.69 25.14 -12.47
N TYR A 68 -8.63 25.11 -13.41
CA TYR A 68 -10.01 25.48 -13.14
C TYR A 68 -10.64 24.53 -12.10
N CYS A 69 -10.52 23.23 -12.29
CA CYS A 69 -11.09 22.22 -11.39
C CYS A 69 -10.46 22.26 -10.01
N MET A 70 -9.13 22.46 -9.94
CA MET A 70 -8.42 22.61 -8.66
C MET A 70 -8.83 23.89 -7.93
N GLY A 71 -9.07 24.99 -8.67
CA GLY A 71 -9.50 26.28 -8.11
C GLY A 71 -10.89 26.22 -7.48
N VAL A 72 -11.78 25.33 -7.94
CA VAL A 72 -13.12 25.13 -7.35
C VAL A 72 -13.15 24.02 -6.31
N ALA A 73 -12.12 23.18 -6.22
CA ALA A 73 -12.00 22.17 -5.21
C ALA A 73 -11.70 22.82 -3.85
N SER A 74 -12.49 22.49 -2.85
CA SER A 74 -12.33 23.05 -1.50
C SER A 74 -11.24 22.35 -0.70
N GLY A 75 -10.58 23.09 0.20
CA GLY A 75 -9.66 22.60 1.21
C GLY A 75 -8.21 22.43 0.71
N ASP A 76 -7.31 22.21 1.64
CA ASP A 76 -5.88 22.00 1.41
C ASP A 76 -5.61 20.61 0.82
N SER A 77 -4.44 20.43 0.24
CA SER A 77 -4.01 19.14 -0.31
C SER A 77 -2.60 18.82 0.13
N LEU A 78 -2.39 17.61 0.60
CA LEU A 78 -1.06 17.10 0.86
C LEU A 78 -0.40 16.73 -0.48
N ILE A 79 0.82 17.21 -0.68
CA ILE A 79 1.60 16.95 -1.90
C ILE A 79 2.88 16.23 -1.49
N LYS A 80 3.14 15.10 -2.11
CA LYS A 80 4.41 14.38 -1.94
C LYS A 80 5.37 14.78 -3.06
N VAL A 81 6.49 15.36 -2.65
CA VAL A 81 7.60 15.67 -3.54
C VAL A 81 8.79 14.76 -3.17
N ALA A 82 9.31 14.05 -4.16
CA ALA A 82 10.52 13.24 -4.05
C ALA A 82 11.42 13.52 -5.25
N ASP A 83 12.72 13.73 -5.01
CA ASP A 83 13.70 14.07 -6.05
C ASP A 83 13.26 15.27 -6.90
N GLU A 84 12.75 16.32 -6.25
CA GLU A 84 12.23 17.53 -6.87
C GLU A 84 11.06 17.34 -7.86
N LYS A 85 10.38 16.18 -7.82
CA LYS A 85 9.22 15.87 -8.65
C LYS A 85 8.01 15.53 -7.78
N VAL A 86 6.81 15.88 -8.22
CA VAL A 86 5.55 15.49 -7.57
C VAL A 86 5.29 14.01 -7.83
N SER A 87 5.25 13.23 -6.78
CA SER A 87 5.01 11.78 -6.83
C SER A 87 3.57 11.40 -6.52
N ALA A 88 2.85 12.23 -5.76
CA ALA A 88 1.43 12.04 -5.49
C ALA A 88 0.82 13.32 -4.91
N VAL A 89 -0.50 13.43 -5.02
CA VAL A 89 -1.33 14.45 -4.38
C VAL A 89 -2.48 13.75 -3.67
N HIS A 90 -2.76 14.12 -2.42
CA HIS A 90 -3.90 13.54 -1.73
C HIS A 90 -5.22 13.94 -2.41
N GLY A 91 -5.94 12.95 -2.94
CA GLY A 91 -7.18 13.15 -3.71
C GLY A 91 -8.46 13.10 -2.88
N GLY A 92 -8.40 12.69 -1.62
CA GLY A 92 -9.52 12.53 -0.71
C GLY A 92 -10.04 13.83 -0.10
N ASP A 93 -10.92 13.70 0.92
CA ASP A 93 -11.37 14.83 1.71
C ASP A 93 -10.26 15.23 2.70
N PRO A 94 -9.71 16.46 2.58
CA PRO A 94 -8.64 16.91 3.47
C PRO A 94 -9.07 17.06 4.93
N LYS A 95 -10.37 17.17 5.21
CA LYS A 95 -10.90 17.34 6.57
C LYS A 95 -10.85 16.04 7.38
N ASP A 96 -10.96 14.91 6.70
CA ASP A 96 -10.94 13.59 7.33
C ASP A 96 -9.59 12.89 7.26
N TYR A 97 -8.59 13.52 6.63
CA TYR A 97 -7.29 12.89 6.42
C TYR A 97 -6.35 13.14 7.60
N THR A 98 -5.82 12.06 8.16
CA THR A 98 -4.72 12.09 9.14
C THR A 98 -3.44 11.62 8.49
N VAL A 99 -2.41 12.46 8.51
CA VAL A 99 -1.08 12.09 8.01
C VAL A 99 -0.48 11.04 8.95
N MET A 100 -0.13 9.89 8.40
CA MET A 100 0.62 8.86 9.09
C MET A 100 1.91 8.61 8.29
N GLU A 101 3.02 9.12 8.81
CA GLU A 101 4.31 9.02 8.13
C GLU A 101 4.77 7.57 8.03
N MET A 102 5.32 7.21 6.87
CA MET A 102 5.75 5.83 6.58
C MET A 102 6.80 5.33 7.59
N LEU A 103 7.83 6.13 7.87
CA LEU A 103 8.96 5.68 8.68
C LEU A 103 8.57 5.29 10.11
N PRO A 104 7.80 6.11 10.86
CA PRO A 104 7.26 5.71 12.17
C PRO A 104 6.44 4.43 12.12
N LEU A 105 5.59 4.23 11.10
CA LEU A 105 4.78 3.02 10.94
C LEU A 105 5.63 1.77 10.71
N PHE A 106 6.64 1.86 9.83
CA PHE A 106 7.59 0.75 9.61
C PHE A 106 8.39 0.43 10.86
N LYS A 107 8.83 1.45 11.59
CA LYS A 107 9.54 1.28 12.85
C LYS A 107 8.66 0.59 13.90
N ALA A 108 7.43 1.06 14.11
CA ALA A 108 6.49 0.44 15.05
C ALA A 108 6.21 -1.02 14.69
N THR A 109 6.02 -1.33 13.39
CA THR A 109 5.82 -2.70 12.92
C THR A 109 7.05 -3.57 13.22
N ASN A 110 8.24 -3.09 12.92
CA ASN A 110 9.49 -3.82 13.18
C ASN A 110 9.73 -4.05 14.68
N ASP A 111 9.53 -3.02 15.51
CA ASP A 111 9.70 -3.10 16.96
C ASP A 111 8.67 -4.07 17.57
N PHE A 112 7.42 -4.05 17.11
CA PHE A 112 6.40 -5.01 17.50
C PHE A 112 6.81 -6.45 17.14
N LEU A 113 7.25 -6.69 15.90
CA LEU A 113 7.66 -8.01 15.47
C LEU A 113 8.87 -8.53 16.24
N ASN A 114 9.84 -7.69 16.54
CA ASN A 114 11.01 -8.07 17.34
C ASN A 114 10.63 -8.47 18.77
N ARG A 115 9.61 -7.83 19.34
CA ARG A 115 9.13 -8.12 20.69
C ARG A 115 8.23 -9.36 20.76
N GLU A 116 7.24 -9.42 19.87
CA GLU A 116 6.18 -10.45 19.94
C GLU A 116 6.51 -11.72 19.13
N TYR A 117 7.37 -11.58 18.11
CA TYR A 117 7.76 -12.67 17.21
C TYR A 117 9.28 -12.83 17.15
N PRO A 118 9.92 -13.19 18.27
CA PRO A 118 11.38 -13.37 18.30
C PRO A 118 11.79 -14.41 17.26
N GLY A 119 12.90 -14.13 16.58
CA GLY A 119 13.38 -14.93 15.43
C GLY A 119 12.68 -14.60 14.11
N ASN A 120 11.93 -13.48 14.05
CA ASN A 120 11.47 -12.94 12.77
C ASN A 120 12.67 -12.49 11.92
N ARG A 121 12.44 -12.44 10.62
CA ARG A 121 13.50 -12.06 9.66
C ARG A 121 12.90 -11.15 8.59
N PHE A 122 13.47 -9.97 8.44
CA PHE A 122 13.15 -9.10 7.30
C PHE A 122 13.47 -9.82 5.99
N MET A 123 12.51 -9.86 5.07
CA MET A 123 12.68 -10.54 3.79
C MET A 123 12.93 -9.56 2.66
N THR A 124 12.04 -8.60 2.46
CA THR A 124 12.12 -7.63 1.36
C THR A 124 11.28 -6.40 1.63
N ALA A 125 11.62 -5.32 0.96
CA ALA A 125 10.76 -4.14 0.87
C ALA A 125 10.75 -3.62 -0.57
N HIS A 126 9.66 -2.96 -0.91
CA HIS A 126 9.47 -2.26 -2.16
C HIS A 126 8.86 -0.89 -1.90
N PHE A 127 9.36 0.11 -2.59
CA PHE A 127 8.82 1.45 -2.58
C PHE A 127 8.49 1.86 -4.01
N ASP A 128 7.24 2.20 -4.25
CA ASP A 128 6.74 2.70 -5.52
C ASP A 128 6.19 4.11 -5.28
N HIS A 129 7.06 5.11 -5.42
CA HIS A 129 6.83 6.57 -5.31
C HIS A 129 5.78 7.03 -4.27
N SER A 130 4.72 6.28 -4.05
CA SER A 130 3.60 6.65 -3.17
C SER A 130 3.21 5.55 -2.18
N ILE A 131 3.61 4.30 -2.43
CA ILE A 131 3.29 3.15 -1.57
C ILE A 131 4.58 2.46 -1.18
N ALA A 132 4.75 2.22 0.11
CA ALA A 132 5.81 1.39 0.65
C ALA A 132 5.23 0.06 1.12
N THR A 133 5.93 -1.02 0.83
CA THR A 133 5.56 -2.38 1.25
C THR A 133 6.79 -3.10 1.79
N ALA A 134 6.63 -3.84 2.89
CA ALA A 134 7.68 -4.73 3.39
C ALA A 134 7.10 -6.07 3.83
N ILE A 135 7.94 -7.10 3.86
CA ILE A 135 7.59 -8.47 4.28
C ILE A 135 8.62 -8.95 5.31
N TRP A 136 8.12 -9.47 6.42
CA TRP A 136 8.89 -10.17 7.44
C TRP A 136 8.42 -11.61 7.53
N CYS A 137 9.35 -12.55 7.50
CA CYS A 137 9.10 -13.96 7.81
C CYS A 137 9.08 -14.15 9.32
N LEU A 138 8.14 -14.94 9.83
CA LEU A 138 7.98 -15.25 11.23
C LEU A 138 8.54 -16.64 11.54
N ASP A 139 9.72 -16.95 11.02
CA ASP A 139 10.36 -18.28 11.06
C ASP A 139 10.46 -18.82 12.51
N GLY A 140 10.81 -17.96 13.47
CA GLY A 140 10.98 -18.34 14.88
C GLY A 140 9.68 -18.72 15.59
N GLN A 141 8.51 -18.44 14.99
CA GLN A 141 7.20 -18.78 15.56
C GLN A 141 6.40 -19.73 14.64
N ALA A 142 7.02 -20.23 13.57
CA ALA A 142 6.35 -21.05 12.57
C ALA A 142 5.71 -22.31 13.21
N ASP A 143 6.41 -23.01 14.07
CA ASP A 143 5.90 -24.20 14.73
C ASP A 143 4.66 -23.90 15.59
N LYS A 144 4.68 -22.79 16.33
CA LYS A 144 3.54 -22.37 17.16
C LYS A 144 2.34 -21.93 16.30
N LEU A 145 2.58 -21.14 15.27
CA LEU A 145 1.53 -20.59 14.40
C LEU A 145 0.89 -21.66 13.49
N LEU A 146 1.63 -22.72 13.16
CA LEU A 146 1.19 -23.78 12.26
C LEU A 146 0.91 -25.12 12.95
N ASP A 147 0.97 -25.21 14.28
CA ASP A 147 0.83 -26.44 15.02
C ASP A 147 -0.46 -27.21 14.66
N THR A 148 -1.60 -26.54 14.67
CA THR A 148 -2.89 -27.16 14.33
C THR A 148 -2.90 -27.66 12.88
N TYR A 149 -2.35 -26.89 11.96
CA TYR A 149 -2.24 -27.28 10.55
C TYR A 149 -1.35 -28.51 10.37
N HIS A 150 -0.17 -28.54 11.00
CA HIS A 150 0.74 -29.66 10.92
C HIS A 150 0.17 -30.94 11.53
N ARG A 151 -0.55 -30.84 12.65
CA ARG A 151 -1.24 -31.99 13.26
C ARG A 151 -2.31 -32.59 12.36
N GLU A 152 -3.12 -31.76 11.73
CA GLU A 152 -4.17 -32.22 10.80
C GLU A 152 -3.59 -32.85 9.52
N ILE A 153 -2.55 -32.29 8.96
CA ILE A 153 -1.85 -32.87 7.81
C ILE A 153 -1.28 -34.24 8.15
N ALA A 154 -0.61 -34.34 9.31
CA ALA A 154 -0.03 -35.60 9.76
C ALA A 154 -1.11 -36.66 10.03
N ALA A 155 -2.23 -36.28 10.67
CA ALA A 155 -3.34 -37.18 10.94
C ALA A 155 -3.98 -37.79 9.68
N LYS A 156 -3.93 -37.03 8.58
CA LYS A 156 -4.44 -37.46 7.26
C LYS A 156 -3.38 -38.19 6.39
N GLY A 157 -2.18 -38.35 6.89
CA GLY A 157 -1.07 -38.96 6.14
C GLY A 157 -0.64 -38.15 4.89
N LEU A 158 -0.98 -36.85 4.86
CA LEU A 158 -0.64 -35.95 3.77
C LEU A 158 0.77 -35.39 3.96
N ARG A 159 1.39 -35.04 2.83
CA ARG A 159 2.63 -34.25 2.81
C ARG A 159 2.26 -32.82 2.45
N ALA A 160 2.74 -31.88 3.26
CA ALA A 160 2.60 -30.46 2.96
C ALA A 160 3.91 -29.89 2.45
N ASP A 161 3.81 -28.94 1.56
CA ASP A 161 4.92 -28.05 1.24
C ASP A 161 5.30 -27.24 2.50
N LYS A 162 6.55 -26.84 2.56
CA LYS A 162 7.01 -25.95 3.63
C LYS A 162 6.21 -24.65 3.56
N LEU A 163 5.49 -24.34 4.63
CA LEU A 163 4.83 -23.07 4.85
C LEU A 163 5.66 -22.23 5.84
N VAL A 164 5.81 -20.95 5.52
CA VAL A 164 6.41 -19.97 6.43
C VAL A 164 5.39 -18.85 6.66
N PRO A 165 4.94 -18.66 7.93
CA PRO A 165 4.10 -17.51 8.24
C PRO A 165 4.90 -16.22 8.06
N ALA A 166 4.27 -15.23 7.50
CA ALA A 166 4.90 -13.94 7.24
C ALA A 166 3.88 -12.80 7.39
N LEU A 167 4.37 -11.62 7.71
CA LEU A 167 3.57 -10.40 7.73
C LEU A 167 4.02 -9.50 6.59
N ARG A 168 3.09 -9.12 5.72
CA ARG A 168 3.27 -8.04 4.77
C ARG A 168 2.60 -6.79 5.31
N PHE A 169 3.34 -5.71 5.36
CA PHE A 169 2.84 -4.39 5.70
C PHE A 169 2.92 -3.48 4.49
N SER A 170 1.88 -2.68 4.23
CA SER A 170 1.93 -1.64 3.20
C SER A 170 1.25 -0.37 3.70
N THR A 171 1.77 0.77 3.28
CA THR A 171 1.24 2.09 3.64
C THR A 171 1.57 3.14 2.59
N SER A 172 0.87 4.28 2.68
CA SER A 172 1.13 5.48 1.88
C SER A 172 0.95 6.72 2.75
N ASP A 173 1.87 7.65 2.66
CA ASP A 173 1.79 8.93 3.38
C ASP A 173 0.88 9.96 2.68
N VAL A 174 0.39 9.66 1.49
CA VAL A 174 -0.53 10.51 0.70
C VAL A 174 -1.91 9.90 0.48
N GLY A 175 -2.29 8.90 1.29
CA GLY A 175 -3.61 8.30 1.26
C GLY A 175 -3.90 7.36 0.08
N MET A 176 -2.88 6.97 -0.70
CA MET A 176 -3.03 5.97 -1.77
C MET A 176 -3.31 4.56 -1.22
N SER A 177 -2.92 4.31 0.01
CA SER A 177 -3.19 3.09 0.78
C SER A 177 -3.24 3.46 2.25
N GLY A 178 -4.13 2.82 3.01
CA GLY A 178 -4.05 2.84 4.46
C GLY A 178 -2.82 2.08 4.97
N ALA A 179 -2.57 2.15 6.27
CA ALA A 179 -1.60 1.28 6.93
C ALA A 179 -2.22 -0.11 7.08
N ASN A 180 -1.85 -1.03 6.20
CA ASN A 180 -2.46 -2.34 6.06
C ASN A 180 -1.50 -3.45 6.45
N LEU A 181 -1.92 -4.30 7.38
CA LEU A 181 -1.20 -5.49 7.81
C LEU A 181 -1.85 -6.72 7.18
N TYR A 182 -1.09 -7.48 6.43
CA TYR A 182 -1.52 -8.69 5.74
C TYR A 182 -0.80 -9.90 6.33
N PRO A 183 -1.42 -10.69 7.20
CA PRO A 183 -0.93 -12.03 7.49
C PRO A 183 -0.95 -12.86 6.21
N ILE A 184 0.15 -13.54 5.91
CA ILE A 184 0.32 -14.35 4.71
C ILE A 184 1.10 -15.63 5.05
N PHE A 185 0.97 -16.65 4.20
CA PHE A 185 1.93 -17.74 4.15
C PHE A 185 2.79 -17.62 2.90
N LEU A 186 4.05 -18.01 3.05
CA LEU A 186 4.97 -18.23 1.94
C LEU A 186 5.10 -19.74 1.74
N ALA A 187 4.75 -20.25 0.57
CA ALA A 187 4.69 -21.67 0.27
C ALA A 187 5.77 -22.09 -0.72
N GLY A 188 6.38 -23.24 -0.45
CA GLY A 188 7.36 -23.87 -1.33
C GLY A 188 8.71 -23.14 -1.40
N ALA A 189 9.60 -23.64 -2.26
CA ALA A 189 10.94 -23.06 -2.45
C ALA A 189 10.91 -21.66 -3.07
N GLU A 190 9.91 -21.36 -3.88
CA GLU A 190 9.74 -20.07 -4.57
C GLU A 190 9.05 -19.01 -3.70
N SER A 191 8.75 -19.32 -2.43
CA SER A 191 8.09 -18.41 -1.48
C SER A 191 6.80 -17.79 -2.05
N ARG A 192 5.98 -18.60 -2.71
CA ARG A 192 4.69 -18.18 -3.26
C ARG A 192 3.78 -17.65 -2.16
N ILE A 193 3.26 -16.43 -2.34
CA ILE A 193 2.40 -15.76 -1.37
C ILE A 193 1.01 -16.38 -1.39
N ILE A 194 0.56 -16.81 -0.21
CA ILE A 194 -0.82 -17.24 0.04
C ILE A 194 -1.44 -16.22 1.01
N PRO A 195 -2.39 -15.39 0.57
CA PRO A 195 -3.06 -14.43 1.44
C PRO A 195 -3.99 -15.13 2.43
N LEU A 196 -4.01 -14.64 3.68
CA LEU A 196 -4.81 -15.19 4.77
C LEU A 196 -6.02 -14.31 5.10
N GLY A 197 -6.93 -14.16 4.12
CA GLY A 197 -8.14 -13.37 4.29
C GLY A 197 -7.93 -11.87 4.08
N TYR A 198 -8.71 -11.06 4.81
CA TYR A 198 -8.66 -9.60 4.69
C TYR A 198 -7.53 -9.00 5.55
N PRO A 199 -6.93 -7.89 5.11
CA PRO A 199 -5.95 -7.20 5.92
C PRO A 199 -6.57 -6.56 7.16
N ILE A 200 -5.75 -6.40 8.20
CA ILE A 200 -6.03 -5.49 9.29
C ILE A 200 -5.73 -4.08 8.75
N ARG A 201 -6.74 -3.22 8.72
CA ARG A 201 -6.65 -1.91 8.07
C ARG A 201 -6.68 -0.78 9.08
N THR A 202 -5.75 0.14 8.94
CA THR A 202 -5.79 1.44 9.58
C THR A 202 -5.91 2.49 8.49
N GLU A 203 -7.08 3.12 8.38
CA GLU A 203 -7.30 4.19 7.41
C GLU A 203 -6.71 5.50 7.91
N HIS A 204 -6.25 6.36 7.01
CA HIS A 204 -5.75 7.71 7.33
C HIS A 204 -6.91 8.67 7.58
N LYS A 205 -7.69 8.42 8.63
CA LYS A 205 -8.87 9.23 8.98
C LYS A 205 -8.73 9.85 10.37
N ASN A 206 -9.56 10.85 10.66
CA ASN A 206 -9.66 11.44 11.98
C ASN A 206 -9.85 10.37 13.07
N GLY A 207 -8.98 10.39 14.08
CA GLY A 207 -8.93 9.40 15.15
C GLY A 207 -8.03 8.19 14.90
N SER A 208 -7.50 8.03 13.68
CA SER A 208 -6.49 7.01 13.38
C SER A 208 -5.11 7.63 13.56
N GLY A 209 -4.42 7.29 14.63
CA GLY A 209 -3.04 7.71 14.91
C GLY A 209 -2.14 6.50 15.13
N MET A 210 -0.90 6.78 15.56
CA MET A 210 0.08 5.72 15.89
C MET A 210 -0.44 4.77 16.96
N GLU A 211 -1.11 5.28 18.00
CA GLU A 211 -1.68 4.48 19.08
C GLU A 211 -2.70 3.48 18.55
N TYR A 212 -3.63 3.92 17.71
CA TYR A 212 -4.60 3.02 17.07
C TYR A 212 -3.91 1.98 16.18
N PHE A 213 -2.88 2.38 15.42
CA PHE A 213 -2.10 1.45 14.61
C PHE A 213 -1.39 0.38 15.45
N GLU A 214 -0.82 0.75 16.59
CA GLU A 214 -0.18 -0.17 17.53
C GLU A 214 -1.18 -1.17 18.14
N GLU A 215 -2.41 -0.73 18.42
CA GLU A 215 -3.51 -1.64 18.81
C GLU A 215 -3.82 -2.65 17.69
N GLN A 216 -3.84 -2.20 16.44
CA GLN A 216 -4.09 -3.09 15.29
C GLN A 216 -2.97 -4.13 15.09
N LEU A 217 -1.72 -3.79 15.40
CA LEU A 217 -0.62 -4.77 15.41
C LEU A 217 -0.91 -5.92 16.38
N GLY A 218 -1.51 -5.66 17.52
CA GLY A 218 -1.91 -6.69 18.51
C GLY A 218 -2.89 -7.74 17.96
N LEU A 219 -3.62 -7.44 16.89
CA LEU A 219 -4.57 -8.36 16.27
C LEU A 219 -3.93 -9.37 15.31
N VAL A 220 -2.66 -9.21 14.96
CA VAL A 220 -1.97 -10.04 13.97
C VAL A 220 -1.99 -11.52 14.36
N TYR A 221 -1.74 -11.85 15.64
CA TYR A 221 -1.74 -13.23 16.13
C TYR A 221 -3.11 -13.90 15.94
N ALA A 222 -4.18 -13.26 16.38
CA ALA A 222 -5.55 -13.78 16.25
C ALA A 222 -5.96 -13.97 14.78
N GLN A 223 -5.44 -13.14 13.87
CA GLN A 223 -5.66 -13.33 12.43
C GLN A 223 -4.95 -14.58 11.89
N PHE A 224 -3.73 -14.89 12.35
CA PHE A 224 -3.06 -16.14 11.99
C PHE A 224 -3.82 -17.35 12.51
N GLU A 225 -4.23 -17.37 13.79
CA GLU A 225 -5.02 -18.47 14.37
C GLU A 225 -6.29 -18.73 13.56
N LYS A 226 -7.07 -17.68 13.31
CA LYS A 226 -8.31 -17.78 12.52
C LYS A 226 -8.06 -18.27 11.09
N ALA A 227 -6.94 -17.88 10.49
CA ALA A 227 -6.59 -18.31 9.14
C ALA A 227 -6.16 -19.78 9.11
N VAL A 228 -5.39 -20.24 10.08
CA VAL A 228 -5.00 -21.64 10.24
C VAL A 228 -6.23 -22.53 10.47
N ASP A 229 -7.13 -22.13 11.38
CA ASP A 229 -8.38 -22.85 11.63
C ASP A 229 -9.23 -22.98 10.34
N LYS A 230 -9.31 -21.92 9.56
CA LYS A 230 -10.02 -21.95 8.28
C LYS A 230 -9.36 -22.90 7.28
N GLN A 231 -8.03 -22.95 7.20
CA GLN A 231 -7.32 -23.90 6.36
C GLN A 231 -7.60 -25.34 6.80
N VAL A 232 -7.60 -25.61 8.10
CA VAL A 232 -7.96 -26.91 8.67
C VAL A 232 -9.41 -27.29 8.31
N GLN A 233 -10.36 -26.37 8.43
CA GLN A 233 -11.74 -26.59 8.00
C GLN A 233 -11.84 -26.95 6.51
N LEU A 234 -11.10 -26.25 5.65
CA LEU A 234 -11.07 -26.55 4.20
C LEU A 234 -10.51 -27.94 3.90
N MET A 235 -9.51 -28.42 4.66
CA MET A 235 -8.99 -29.78 4.49
C MET A 235 -9.99 -30.88 4.91
N ASN A 236 -11.03 -30.53 5.63
CA ASN A 236 -12.09 -31.44 6.05
C ASN A 236 -13.32 -31.43 5.13
N ILE A 237 -13.30 -30.64 4.05
CA ILE A 237 -14.36 -30.61 3.06
C ILE A 237 -14.20 -31.84 2.15
N GLU A 238 -15.20 -32.71 2.14
CA GLU A 238 -15.26 -33.85 1.23
C GLU A 238 -15.55 -33.38 -0.21
N ILE A 239 -14.64 -33.70 -1.13
CA ILE A 239 -14.87 -33.48 -2.56
C ILE A 239 -15.67 -34.66 -3.10
N ARG A 240 -16.96 -34.47 -3.38
CA ARG A 240 -17.88 -35.50 -3.84
C ARG A 240 -17.79 -35.83 -5.34
N TYR A 241 -17.08 -35.02 -6.12
CA TYR A 241 -16.91 -35.23 -7.53
C TYR A 241 -15.46 -35.60 -7.86
N PRO A 242 -15.23 -36.65 -8.66
CA PRO A 242 -13.88 -36.99 -9.07
C PRO A 242 -13.28 -35.82 -9.86
N VAL A 243 -12.08 -35.41 -9.50
CA VAL A 243 -11.28 -34.47 -10.28
C VAL A 243 -10.70 -35.30 -11.44
N THR A 244 -11.21 -35.09 -12.63
CA THR A 244 -10.65 -35.68 -13.87
C THR A 244 -9.50 -34.85 -14.39
#